data_fd70a31a3e216c0ba3ef0f071b9a95db
#
_entry.id   fd70a31a3e216c0ba3ef0f071b9a95db
#
_cell.length_a   1.000
_cell.length_b   1.000
_cell.length_c   1.000
_cell.angle_alpha   90.00
_cell.angle_beta   90.00
_cell.angle_gamma   90.00
#
_symmetry.space_group_name_H-M   'P 1'
#
loop_
_entity.id
_entity.type
_entity.pdbx_description
1 polymer ?
#
loop_
_entity_poly.entity_id
_entity_poly.type
_entity_poly.pdbx_seq_one_letter_code
_entity_poly.pdbx_strand_id
1 'polypeptide(L)'
;NIAPLRFIVDEKADAYAARIKYPGGEWTTDEREVTPSVSQWRDMLASAKGGALDVEVFVEHDGQWTRRRPFKIHVAEEDIDPYLSYRLISPSYVTYRDLTLNQRDLTSFDESVIYGNMMNTDVEHAQCINCHSYQNYNPRRMQFHVREDRAGTVIAYDGTLVKANLKTDSLISGGVYPAWHPTEKLIAYSVNQTGQTFHTRDLQKVEVQDMLSDLILYDVEKNEVTRIPGDTDELEVFPWWSPDGKYLYYASARFVRKDTIENLDNETILRYKEIKYNLFRRSFDPASRRIGPPELVFDAAALGKSATLPRISPDGHYLMFTLGEFG
;
A
#
# COMPACT_ATOMS: atom_id res chain seq x y z
N ASN A 1 3.20 -21.71 -5.67
CA ASN A 1 2.32 -21.92 -4.49
C ASN A 1 1.09 -20.97 -4.45
N ILE A 2 0.72 -20.33 -5.56
CA ILE A 2 -0.47 -19.45 -5.64
C ILE A 2 -1.75 -20.28 -5.88
N ALA A 3 -2.91 -19.76 -5.44
CA ALA A 3 -4.23 -20.31 -5.75
C ALA A 3 -4.50 -20.39 -7.27
N PRO A 4 -5.37 -21.29 -7.74
CA PRO A 4 -5.65 -21.45 -9.16
C PRO A 4 -6.03 -20.15 -9.86
N LEU A 5 -5.38 -19.88 -10.99
CA LEU A 5 -5.87 -18.88 -11.93
C LEU A 5 -7.13 -19.45 -12.61
N ARG A 6 -8.26 -18.86 -12.28
CA ARG A 6 -9.54 -19.21 -12.86
C ARG A 6 -9.92 -18.16 -13.91
N PHE A 7 -10.49 -18.63 -15.01
CA PHE A 7 -10.99 -17.73 -16.04
C PHE A 7 -12.24 -18.31 -16.71
N ILE A 8 -13.00 -17.43 -17.34
CA ILE A 8 -14.18 -17.77 -18.13
C ILE A 8 -13.90 -17.46 -19.60
N VAL A 9 -14.36 -18.29 -20.50
CA VAL A 9 -14.31 -18.00 -21.92
C VAL A 9 -15.41 -16.97 -22.25
N ASP A 10 -14.99 -15.72 -22.49
CA ASP A 10 -15.91 -14.61 -22.75
C ASP A 10 -16.33 -14.54 -24.24
N GLU A 11 -16.80 -15.65 -24.73
CA GLU A 11 -17.38 -15.81 -26.07
C GLU A 11 -18.63 -16.67 -25.96
N LYS A 12 -19.69 -16.34 -26.68
CA LYS A 12 -20.88 -17.19 -26.75
C LYS A 12 -20.60 -18.27 -27.78
N ALA A 13 -20.76 -19.51 -27.38
CA ALA A 13 -20.57 -20.69 -28.22
C ALA A 13 -21.52 -21.80 -27.79
N ASP A 14 -21.71 -22.84 -28.65
CA ASP A 14 -22.58 -23.97 -28.35
C ASP A 14 -21.92 -24.93 -27.36
N ALA A 15 -20.57 -25.08 -27.43
CA ALA A 15 -19.80 -25.86 -26.47
C ALA A 15 -18.39 -25.27 -26.30
N TYR A 16 -17.73 -25.68 -25.22
CA TYR A 16 -16.41 -25.21 -24.82
C TYR A 16 -15.50 -26.37 -24.49
N ALA A 17 -14.20 -26.19 -24.70
CA ALA A 17 -13.18 -27.05 -24.12
C ALA A 17 -11.92 -26.26 -23.84
N ALA A 18 -11.24 -26.57 -22.75
CA ALA A 18 -9.94 -26.02 -22.46
C ALA A 18 -8.96 -27.12 -22.05
N ARG A 19 -7.69 -26.88 -22.35
CA ARG A 19 -6.60 -27.81 -22.04
C ARG A 19 -5.41 -27.02 -21.51
N ILE A 20 -4.86 -27.44 -20.37
CA ILE A 20 -3.63 -26.92 -19.79
C ILE A 20 -2.59 -28.03 -19.84
N LYS A 21 -1.53 -27.83 -20.63
CA LYS A 21 -0.39 -28.73 -20.74
C LYS A 21 0.75 -28.29 -19.83
N TYR A 22 1.39 -29.22 -19.18
CA TYR A 22 2.51 -29.01 -18.26
C TYR A 22 3.52 -30.17 -18.32
N PRO A 23 4.74 -30.04 -17.77
CA PRO A 23 5.76 -31.09 -17.79
C PRO A 23 5.32 -32.33 -17.02
N GLY A 24 4.52 -33.07 -17.13
CA GLY A 24 4.01 -34.24 -16.41
C GLY A 24 2.64 -34.70 -16.88
N GLY A 25 2.01 -33.90 -17.78
CA GLY A 25 0.70 -34.25 -18.28
C GLY A 25 -0.11 -33.10 -18.84
N GLU A 26 -1.40 -33.32 -18.86
CA GLU A 26 -2.38 -32.31 -19.24
C GLU A 26 -3.62 -32.39 -18.34
N TRP A 27 -4.26 -31.23 -18.13
CA TRP A 27 -5.57 -31.12 -17.51
C TRP A 27 -6.56 -30.55 -18.52
N THR A 28 -7.78 -31.09 -18.53
CA THR A 28 -8.81 -30.68 -19.48
C THR A 28 -10.14 -30.40 -18.77
N THR A 29 -10.96 -29.56 -19.40
CA THR A 29 -12.36 -29.32 -19.04
C THR A 29 -13.18 -29.06 -20.31
N ASP A 30 -14.46 -29.41 -20.27
CA ASP A 30 -15.47 -29.08 -21.26
C ASP A 30 -16.41 -27.96 -20.81
N GLU A 31 -16.10 -27.33 -19.68
CA GLU A 31 -16.85 -26.24 -19.13
C GLU A 31 -16.37 -24.89 -19.69
N ARG A 32 -17.32 -23.92 -19.76
CA ARG A 32 -17.02 -22.53 -20.08
C ARG A 32 -16.08 -21.88 -19.08
N GLU A 33 -16.19 -22.27 -17.80
CA GLU A 33 -15.34 -21.83 -16.70
C GLU A 33 -14.16 -22.78 -16.52
N VAL A 34 -12.97 -22.24 -16.67
CA VAL A 34 -11.71 -23.00 -16.49
C VAL A 34 -11.29 -22.89 -15.03
N THR A 35 -11.64 -23.91 -14.24
CA THR A 35 -11.53 -23.88 -12.76
C THR A 35 -10.86 -25.14 -12.22
N PRO A 36 -9.56 -25.34 -12.44
CA PRO A 36 -8.84 -26.47 -11.83
C PRO A 36 -8.96 -26.40 -10.29
N SER A 37 -9.04 -27.54 -9.64
CA SER A 37 -9.00 -27.60 -8.18
C SER A 37 -7.65 -27.14 -7.63
N VAL A 38 -7.61 -26.74 -6.36
CA VAL A 38 -6.35 -26.32 -5.70
C VAL A 38 -5.29 -27.42 -5.77
N SER A 39 -5.68 -28.69 -5.59
CA SER A 39 -4.74 -29.83 -5.68
C SER A 39 -4.16 -29.96 -7.07
N GLN A 40 -5.01 -30.07 -8.10
CA GLN A 40 -4.58 -30.16 -9.50
C GLN A 40 -3.67 -29.02 -9.92
N TRP A 41 -4.02 -27.78 -9.48
CA TRP A 41 -3.23 -26.60 -9.78
C TRP A 41 -1.84 -26.65 -9.12
N ARG A 42 -1.75 -27.09 -7.86
CA ARG A 42 -0.46 -27.29 -7.17
C ARG A 42 0.44 -28.28 -7.89
N ASP A 43 -0.11 -29.39 -8.38
CA ASP A 43 0.64 -30.41 -9.14
C ASP A 43 1.17 -29.78 -10.45
N MET A 44 0.35 -29.04 -11.18
CA MET A 44 0.77 -28.31 -12.39
C MET A 44 1.89 -27.31 -12.10
N LEU A 45 1.74 -26.48 -11.07
CA LEU A 45 2.76 -25.49 -10.70
C LEU A 45 4.07 -26.14 -10.27
N ALA A 46 4.00 -27.23 -9.50
CA ALA A 46 5.20 -27.94 -9.04
C ALA A 46 6.00 -28.52 -10.21
N SER A 47 5.31 -29.08 -11.21
CA SER A 47 5.95 -29.63 -12.38
C SER A 47 6.44 -28.62 -13.41
N ALA A 48 5.84 -27.42 -13.43
CA ALA A 48 6.19 -26.33 -14.35
C ALA A 48 7.05 -25.22 -13.72
N LYS A 49 7.56 -25.42 -12.50
CA LYS A 49 8.36 -24.42 -11.77
C LYS A 49 9.57 -23.96 -12.59
N GLY A 50 9.76 -22.64 -12.74
CA GLY A 50 10.75 -22.02 -13.61
C GLY A 50 10.44 -22.07 -15.11
N GLY A 51 9.27 -22.61 -15.49
CA GLY A 51 8.83 -22.78 -16.87
C GLY A 51 7.46 -22.16 -17.17
N ALA A 52 6.60 -22.89 -17.84
CA ALA A 52 5.28 -22.41 -18.22
C ALA A 52 4.24 -23.52 -18.36
N LEU A 53 2.99 -23.15 -18.18
CA LEU A 53 1.81 -23.92 -18.55
C LEU A 53 1.34 -23.43 -19.93
N ASP A 54 1.08 -24.33 -20.86
CA ASP A 54 0.51 -24.00 -22.17
C ASP A 54 -1.01 -24.16 -22.13
N VAL A 55 -1.73 -23.08 -22.40
CA VAL A 55 -3.19 -23.05 -22.34
C VAL A 55 -3.77 -22.98 -23.75
N GLU A 56 -4.66 -23.89 -24.06
CA GLU A 56 -5.42 -23.95 -25.32
C GLU A 56 -6.92 -23.93 -25.00
N VAL A 57 -7.64 -23.04 -25.67
CA VAL A 57 -9.10 -22.89 -25.56
C VAL A 57 -9.74 -23.23 -26.91
N PHE A 58 -10.81 -23.97 -26.88
CA PHE A 58 -11.60 -24.38 -28.04
C PHE A 58 -13.05 -23.97 -27.81
N VAL A 59 -13.71 -23.52 -28.85
CA VAL A 59 -15.14 -23.21 -28.88
C VAL A 59 -15.81 -23.89 -30.06
N GLU A 60 -17.06 -24.30 -29.89
CA GLU A 60 -17.86 -24.94 -30.93
C GLU A 60 -18.99 -23.98 -31.38
N HIS A 61 -19.14 -23.85 -32.69
CA HIS A 61 -20.26 -23.18 -33.34
C HIS A 61 -20.78 -24.08 -34.46
N ASP A 62 -22.09 -24.36 -34.50
CA ASP A 62 -22.74 -25.14 -35.52
C ASP A 62 -22.04 -26.50 -35.78
N GLY A 63 -21.59 -27.19 -34.73
CA GLY A 63 -20.91 -28.46 -34.79
C GLY A 63 -19.43 -28.39 -35.23
N GLN A 64 -18.87 -27.19 -35.39
CA GLN A 64 -17.47 -26.97 -35.78
C GLN A 64 -16.63 -26.42 -34.64
N TRP A 65 -15.59 -27.17 -34.24
CA TRP A 65 -14.64 -26.75 -33.22
C TRP A 65 -13.55 -25.86 -33.79
N THR A 66 -13.32 -24.74 -33.14
CA THR A 66 -12.24 -23.79 -33.48
C THR A 66 -11.34 -23.55 -32.28
N ARG A 67 -10.03 -23.74 -32.48
CA ARG A 67 -9.03 -23.36 -31.45
C ARG A 67 -8.80 -21.86 -31.46
N ARG A 68 -8.88 -21.25 -30.29
CA ARG A 68 -8.51 -19.86 -30.09
C ARG A 68 -7.00 -19.71 -29.96
N ARG A 69 -6.50 -18.47 -29.98
CA ARG A 69 -5.06 -18.19 -29.85
C ARG A 69 -4.55 -18.76 -28.52
N PRO A 70 -3.60 -19.71 -28.53
CA PRO A 70 -3.05 -20.26 -27.30
C PRO A 70 -2.23 -19.21 -26.55
N PHE A 71 -2.10 -19.38 -25.24
CA PHE A 71 -1.26 -18.55 -24.40
C PHE A 71 -0.52 -19.36 -23.35
N LYS A 72 0.48 -18.72 -22.72
CA LYS A 72 1.29 -19.34 -21.66
C LYS A 72 1.05 -18.65 -20.33
N ILE A 73 1.07 -19.44 -19.26
CA ILE A 73 1.15 -18.96 -17.88
C ILE A 73 2.58 -19.27 -17.42
N HIS A 74 3.40 -18.27 -17.26
CA HIS A 74 4.76 -18.44 -16.76
C HIS A 74 4.74 -18.70 -15.26
N VAL A 75 5.47 -19.71 -14.82
CA VAL A 75 5.59 -20.13 -13.42
C VAL A 75 6.97 -19.71 -12.94
N ALA A 76 7.03 -18.82 -11.97
CA ALA A 76 8.27 -18.38 -11.38
C ALA A 76 9.00 -19.53 -10.66
N GLU A 77 10.30 -19.40 -10.51
CA GLU A 77 11.10 -20.34 -9.74
C GLU A 77 10.92 -20.12 -8.24
N GLU A 78 10.68 -18.86 -7.86
CA GLU A 78 10.46 -18.45 -6.48
C GLU A 78 9.00 -18.71 -6.04
N ASP A 79 8.84 -19.03 -4.77
CA ASP A 79 7.53 -19.08 -4.13
C ASP A 79 7.17 -17.67 -3.63
N ILE A 80 5.88 -17.31 -3.68
CA ILE A 80 5.37 -16.08 -3.06
C ILE A 80 5.07 -16.30 -1.57
N ASP A 81 5.04 -15.22 -0.82
CA ASP A 81 4.51 -15.24 0.54
C ASP A 81 3.07 -15.76 0.54
N PRO A 82 2.69 -16.62 1.50
CA PRO A 82 1.38 -17.25 1.49
C PRO A 82 0.23 -16.28 1.78
N TYR A 83 0.50 -15.13 2.39
CA TYR A 83 -0.55 -14.20 2.82
C TYR A 83 -0.36 -12.80 2.26
N LEU A 84 -1.49 -12.18 1.91
CA LEU A 84 -1.59 -10.76 1.55
C LEU A 84 -2.56 -10.08 2.50
N SER A 85 -2.12 -8.99 3.14
CA SER A 85 -3.05 -8.13 3.86
C SER A 85 -3.41 -6.90 3.03
N TYR A 86 -4.65 -6.45 3.14
CA TYR A 86 -5.16 -5.30 2.43
C TYR A 86 -6.32 -4.65 3.19
N ARG A 87 -6.59 -3.42 2.85
CA ARG A 87 -7.76 -2.70 3.32
C ARG A 87 -8.90 -2.91 2.32
N LEU A 88 -9.98 -3.54 2.77
CA LEU A 88 -11.21 -3.62 2.00
C LEU A 88 -12.06 -2.39 2.31
N ILE A 89 -12.29 -1.57 1.29
CA ILE A 89 -13.06 -0.33 1.38
C ILE A 89 -14.00 -0.22 0.20
N SER A 90 -15.27 0.05 0.47
CA SER A 90 -16.25 0.38 -0.57
C SER A 90 -15.98 1.78 -1.12
N PRO A 91 -16.30 2.03 -2.42
CA PRO A 91 -16.05 3.33 -3.05
C PRO A 91 -17.06 4.43 -2.63
N SER A 92 -17.72 4.28 -1.49
CA SER A 92 -18.73 5.22 -0.99
C SER A 92 -18.45 5.61 0.46
N TYR A 93 -18.53 6.92 0.75
CA TYR A 93 -18.36 7.45 2.10
C TYR A 93 -19.38 6.92 3.12
N VAL A 94 -20.60 6.60 2.68
CA VAL A 94 -21.64 6.10 3.57
C VAL A 94 -21.39 4.67 4.05
N THR A 95 -20.48 3.96 3.41
CA THR A 95 -20.12 2.57 3.75
C THR A 95 -18.82 2.43 4.53
N TYR A 96 -18.32 3.51 5.14
CA TYR A 96 -17.10 3.46 5.97
C TYR A 96 -17.18 2.41 7.09
N ARG A 97 -18.38 2.05 7.54
CA ARG A 97 -18.60 1.02 8.55
C ARG A 97 -18.15 -0.37 8.10
N ASP A 98 -18.22 -0.63 6.80
CA ASP A 98 -17.85 -1.91 6.20
C ASP A 98 -16.34 -2.03 5.96
N LEU A 99 -15.57 -0.98 6.28
CA LEU A 99 -14.13 -0.99 6.12
C LEU A 99 -13.47 -1.98 7.06
N THR A 100 -12.65 -2.86 6.48
CA THR A 100 -11.89 -3.87 7.21
C THR A 100 -10.44 -3.96 6.74
N LEU A 101 -9.55 -4.38 7.63
CA LEU A 101 -8.24 -4.92 7.29
C LEU A 101 -8.36 -6.43 7.20
N ASN A 102 -8.08 -6.97 6.03
CA ASN A 102 -8.22 -8.38 5.73
C ASN A 102 -6.87 -9.04 5.49
N GLN A 103 -6.82 -10.34 5.71
CA GLN A 103 -5.74 -11.21 5.32
C GLN A 103 -6.31 -12.27 4.38
N ARG A 104 -5.70 -12.40 3.19
CA ARG A 104 -6.02 -13.43 2.22
C ARG A 104 -4.91 -14.45 2.15
N ASP A 105 -5.28 -15.74 2.22
CA ASP A 105 -4.37 -16.83 1.87
C ASP A 105 -4.23 -16.90 0.35
N LEU A 106 -3.03 -16.60 -0.16
CA LEU A 106 -2.75 -16.63 -1.60
C LEU A 106 -2.59 -18.04 -2.15
N THR A 107 -2.48 -19.06 -1.30
CA THR A 107 -2.39 -20.46 -1.71
C THR A 107 -3.75 -21.14 -1.85
N SER A 108 -4.80 -20.46 -1.39
CA SER A 108 -6.21 -20.88 -1.47
C SER A 108 -7.08 -19.66 -1.83
N PHE A 109 -8.38 -19.72 -1.51
CA PHE A 109 -9.29 -18.59 -1.66
C PHE A 109 -9.77 -18.06 -0.30
N ASP A 110 -9.17 -18.55 0.78
CA ASP A 110 -9.58 -18.18 2.14
C ASP A 110 -9.20 -16.74 2.47
N GLU A 111 -10.11 -16.08 3.14
CA GLU A 111 -9.96 -14.70 3.60
C GLU A 111 -10.43 -14.59 5.05
N SER A 112 -9.73 -13.80 5.85
CA SER A 112 -10.12 -13.53 7.23
C SER A 112 -9.95 -12.04 7.55
N VAL A 113 -10.79 -11.53 8.45
CA VAL A 113 -10.72 -10.16 8.94
C VAL A 113 -9.69 -10.08 10.07
N ILE A 114 -8.70 -9.17 9.92
CA ILE A 114 -7.74 -8.83 10.97
C ILE A 114 -8.40 -7.88 11.96
N TYR A 115 -9.01 -6.80 11.44
CA TYR A 115 -9.72 -5.80 12.22
C TYR A 115 -10.72 -5.03 11.35
N GLY A 116 -11.81 -4.55 11.92
CA GLY A 116 -12.83 -3.80 11.20
C GLY A 116 -13.36 -2.60 11.98
N ASN A 117 -13.88 -1.60 11.25
CA ASN A 117 -14.42 -0.39 11.84
C ASN A 117 -15.52 -0.63 12.86
N MET A 118 -16.27 -1.72 12.71
CA MET A 118 -17.38 -2.07 13.63
C MET A 118 -16.98 -3.11 14.69
N MET A 119 -15.71 -3.50 14.76
CA MET A 119 -15.26 -4.41 15.82
C MET A 119 -15.11 -3.66 17.16
N ASN A 120 -15.70 -4.22 18.23
CA ASN A 120 -15.64 -3.66 19.58
C ASN A 120 -16.17 -2.22 19.69
N THR A 121 -17.12 -1.86 18.87
CA THR A 121 -17.77 -0.54 18.87
C THR A 121 -19.25 -0.69 18.49
N ASP A 122 -19.99 0.40 18.56
CA ASP A 122 -21.38 0.50 18.14
C ASP A 122 -21.58 1.69 17.18
N VAL A 123 -22.82 1.96 16.83
CA VAL A 123 -23.14 3.05 15.88
C VAL A 123 -22.97 4.45 16.47
N GLU A 124 -22.90 4.57 17.78
CA GLU A 124 -22.73 5.84 18.50
C GLU A 124 -21.24 6.18 18.70
N HIS A 125 -20.38 5.15 18.70
CA HIS A 125 -18.94 5.25 18.92
C HIS A 125 -18.18 4.87 17.66
N ALA A 126 -18.05 5.82 16.75
CA ALA A 126 -17.37 5.57 15.49
C ALA A 126 -15.87 5.32 15.67
N GLN A 127 -15.30 4.49 14.82
CA GLN A 127 -13.86 4.36 14.63
C GLN A 127 -13.54 4.21 13.16
N CYS A 128 -12.32 4.60 12.77
CA CYS A 128 -11.84 4.45 11.40
C CYS A 128 -10.41 3.91 11.44
N ILE A 129 -10.21 2.76 10.81
CA ILE A 129 -8.91 2.10 10.76
C ILE A 129 -8.21 2.36 9.44
N ASN A 130 -6.90 2.59 9.48
CA ASN A 130 -6.10 2.85 8.29
C ASN A 130 -4.61 2.57 8.52
N CYS A 131 -3.81 2.78 7.46
CA CYS A 131 -2.35 2.82 7.50
C CYS A 131 -1.72 1.55 8.08
N HIS A 132 -2.23 0.35 7.75
CA HIS A 132 -1.58 -0.89 8.16
C HIS A 132 -0.22 -1.04 7.45
N SER A 133 0.77 -1.51 8.16
CA SER A 133 2.10 -1.83 7.61
C SER A 133 2.83 -2.86 8.43
N TYR A 134 3.81 -3.51 7.82
CA TYR A 134 4.59 -4.59 8.41
C TYR A 134 6.08 -4.26 8.38
N GLN A 135 6.82 -4.64 9.42
CA GLN A 135 8.26 -4.54 9.41
C GLN A 135 8.84 -5.65 8.53
N ASN A 136 9.49 -5.25 7.44
CA ASN A 136 10.15 -6.18 6.50
C ASN A 136 9.26 -7.39 6.12
N TYR A 137 7.96 -7.11 5.84
CA TYR A 137 6.93 -8.09 5.46
C TYR A 137 6.68 -9.20 6.50
N ASN A 138 7.16 -9.06 7.74
CA ASN A 138 6.98 -10.05 8.80
C ASN A 138 5.56 -9.94 9.41
N PRO A 139 4.71 -10.97 9.29
CA PRO A 139 3.33 -10.92 9.80
C PRO A 139 3.22 -10.84 11.32
N ARG A 140 4.30 -11.10 12.07
CA ARG A 140 4.36 -10.96 13.53
C ARG A 140 4.68 -9.54 13.99
N ARG A 141 4.99 -8.63 13.05
CA ARG A 141 5.40 -7.25 13.33
C ARG A 141 4.59 -6.30 12.46
N MET A 142 3.47 -5.87 12.99
CA MET A 142 2.46 -5.10 12.30
C MET A 142 2.08 -3.87 13.10
N GLN A 143 1.65 -2.83 12.42
CA GLN A 143 0.91 -1.73 13.03
C GLN A 143 -0.26 -1.31 12.14
N PHE A 144 -1.28 -0.71 12.74
CA PHE A 144 -2.33 0.05 12.07
C PHE A 144 -2.82 1.19 12.97
N HIS A 145 -3.41 2.20 12.35
CA HIS A 145 -3.90 3.37 13.06
C HIS A 145 -5.42 3.34 13.20
N VAL A 146 -5.91 3.68 14.38
CA VAL A 146 -7.33 3.85 14.70
C VAL A 146 -7.60 5.32 14.98
N ARG A 147 -8.64 5.87 14.39
CA ARG A 147 -9.12 7.24 14.58
C ARG A 147 -10.44 7.25 15.33
N GLU A 148 -10.92 8.44 15.66
CA GLU A 148 -12.16 8.74 16.38
C GLU A 148 -12.11 8.27 17.84
N ASP A 149 -13.21 7.78 18.38
CA ASP A 149 -13.38 7.51 19.81
C ASP A 149 -12.34 6.54 20.41
N ARG A 150 -11.79 5.68 19.58
CA ARG A 150 -10.76 4.73 19.99
C ARG A 150 -9.38 5.06 19.39
N ALA A 151 -9.10 6.36 19.20
CA ALA A 151 -7.87 6.82 18.58
C ALA A 151 -6.60 6.23 19.20
N GLY A 152 -5.63 5.95 18.35
CA GLY A 152 -4.30 5.45 18.71
C GLY A 152 -3.73 4.53 17.63
N THR A 153 -2.45 4.19 17.77
CA THR A 153 -1.77 3.25 16.91
C THR A 153 -1.65 1.90 17.60
N VAL A 154 -2.21 0.87 16.98
CA VAL A 154 -2.10 -0.52 17.47
C VAL A 154 -0.84 -1.12 16.86
N ILE A 155 0.01 -1.68 17.68
CA ILE A 155 1.29 -2.27 17.30
C ILE A 155 1.35 -3.69 17.84
N ALA A 156 1.48 -4.67 16.95
CA ALA A 156 1.82 -6.05 17.28
C ALA A 156 3.31 -6.26 16.99
N TYR A 157 4.05 -6.75 17.96
CA TYR A 157 5.47 -7.01 17.81
C TYR A 157 5.85 -8.31 18.55
N ASP A 158 6.14 -9.35 17.78
CA ASP A 158 6.58 -10.67 18.26
C ASP A 158 5.74 -11.24 19.42
N GLY A 159 4.43 -11.13 19.34
CA GLY A 159 3.47 -11.65 20.33
C GLY A 159 3.05 -10.63 21.40
N THR A 160 3.64 -9.45 21.42
CA THR A 160 3.18 -8.34 22.26
C THR A 160 2.24 -7.44 21.46
N LEU A 161 1.13 -7.04 22.06
CA LEU A 161 0.17 -6.10 21.48
C LEU A 161 0.07 -4.86 22.37
N VAL A 162 0.34 -3.70 21.80
CA VAL A 162 0.23 -2.41 22.49
C VAL A 162 -0.61 -1.44 21.68
N LYS A 163 -1.24 -0.50 22.36
CA LYS A 163 -1.89 0.65 21.72
C LYS A 163 -1.20 1.91 22.23
N ALA A 164 -0.52 2.62 21.35
CA ALA A 164 0.21 3.85 21.63
C ALA A 164 -0.58 5.08 21.18
N ASN A 165 -0.54 6.15 21.95
CA ASN A 165 -0.98 7.46 21.52
C ASN A 165 0.24 8.24 21.02
N LEU A 166 0.36 8.38 19.71
CA LEU A 166 1.47 9.11 19.09
C LEU A 166 1.21 10.62 19.00
N LYS A 167 0.01 11.08 19.35
CA LYS A 167 -0.30 12.51 19.40
C LYS A 167 0.14 13.07 20.75
N THR A 168 1.12 13.97 20.73
CA THR A 168 1.55 14.76 21.87
C THR A 168 1.15 16.21 21.66
N ASP A 169 1.19 17.04 22.72
CA ASP A 169 0.85 18.46 22.65
C ASP A 169 1.78 19.26 21.70
N SER A 170 2.96 18.72 21.40
CA SER A 170 3.95 19.33 20.52
C SER A 170 3.87 18.88 19.06
N LEU A 171 2.98 17.94 18.72
CA LEU A 171 2.82 17.41 17.37
C LEU A 171 1.55 17.91 16.71
N ILE A 172 1.61 18.09 15.39
CA ILE A 172 0.49 18.52 14.54
C ILE A 172 -0.70 17.55 14.69
N SER A 173 -0.42 16.24 14.58
CA SER A 173 -1.43 15.17 14.61
C SER A 173 -0.84 13.87 15.13
N GLY A 174 -1.65 12.81 15.19
CA GLY A 174 -1.15 11.43 15.29
C GLY A 174 -0.39 11.02 14.02
N GLY A 175 0.51 10.05 14.13
CA GLY A 175 1.32 9.58 13.01
C GLY A 175 0.49 8.86 11.94
N VAL A 176 0.74 9.19 10.67
CA VAL A 176 0.17 8.56 9.48
C VAL A 176 1.29 8.14 8.52
N TYR A 177 0.96 7.39 7.47
CA TYR A 177 1.95 6.89 6.49
C TYR A 177 3.16 6.20 7.13
N PRO A 178 2.95 5.14 7.92
CA PRO A 178 4.00 4.45 8.64
C PRO A 178 5.02 3.79 7.72
N ALA A 179 6.29 3.92 8.08
CA ALA A 179 7.39 3.20 7.46
C ALA A 179 8.27 2.57 8.55
N TRP A 180 8.23 1.25 8.66
CA TRP A 180 9.08 0.52 9.58
C TRP A 180 10.54 0.56 9.13
N HIS A 181 11.44 0.84 10.07
CA HIS A 181 12.87 0.56 9.84
C HIS A 181 13.07 -0.95 9.65
N PRO A 182 13.85 -1.40 8.65
CA PRO A 182 13.90 -2.82 8.29
C PRO A 182 14.38 -3.73 9.41
N THR A 183 15.27 -3.26 10.30
CA THR A 183 15.85 -4.07 11.38
C THR A 183 15.57 -3.53 12.77
N GLU A 184 15.48 -2.20 12.94
CA GLU A 184 15.29 -1.58 14.26
C GLU A 184 13.81 -1.52 14.65
N LYS A 185 13.52 -1.48 15.95
CA LYS A 185 12.15 -1.25 16.49
C LYS A 185 11.74 0.21 16.37
N LEU A 186 11.87 0.75 15.15
CA LEU A 186 11.57 2.13 14.82
C LEU A 186 10.53 2.21 13.70
N ILE A 187 9.65 3.20 13.80
CA ILE A 187 8.71 3.52 12.74
C ILE A 187 8.83 5.02 12.43
N ALA A 188 9.05 5.36 11.17
CA ALA A 188 8.91 6.72 10.70
C ALA A 188 7.45 6.99 10.34
N TYR A 189 6.95 8.16 10.70
CA TYR A 189 5.61 8.63 10.36
C TYR A 189 5.66 10.03 9.80
N SER A 190 4.64 10.37 9.05
CA SER A 190 4.25 11.75 8.79
C SER A 190 3.20 12.19 9.81
N VAL A 191 3.24 13.44 10.25
CA VAL A 191 2.21 14.07 11.08
C VAL A 191 1.66 15.27 10.30
N ASN A 192 0.38 15.19 9.91
CA ASN A 192 -0.20 16.08 8.92
C ASN A 192 -1.44 16.80 9.46
N GLN A 193 -1.60 18.06 9.10
CA GLN A 193 -2.88 18.73 9.04
C GLN A 193 -3.28 18.83 7.56
N THR A 194 -4.41 18.24 7.18
CA THR A 194 -4.85 18.17 5.79
C THR A 194 -6.15 18.93 5.58
N GLY A 195 -6.29 19.55 4.39
CA GLY A 195 -7.54 20.06 3.86
C GLY A 195 -8.07 19.14 2.75
N GLN A 196 -9.38 19.21 2.51
CA GLN A 196 -10.03 18.49 1.40
C GLN A 196 -10.86 19.46 0.57
N THR A 197 -10.70 19.37 -0.75
CA THR A 197 -11.50 20.11 -1.72
C THR A 197 -12.25 19.15 -2.63
N PHE A 198 -13.54 19.38 -2.83
CA PHE A 198 -14.40 18.57 -3.69
C PHE A 198 -14.72 19.32 -4.97
N HIS A 199 -14.44 18.71 -6.12
CA HIS A 199 -14.68 19.27 -7.43
C HIS A 199 -15.91 18.62 -8.10
N THR A 200 -16.88 19.40 -8.47
CA THR A 200 -18.12 18.89 -9.11
C THR A 200 -17.98 18.71 -10.61
N ARG A 201 -17.09 19.46 -11.27
CA ARG A 201 -16.96 19.51 -12.73
C ARG A 201 -15.70 18.88 -13.28
N ASP A 202 -14.63 18.78 -12.47
CA ASP A 202 -13.33 18.25 -12.88
C ASP A 202 -13.34 16.72 -12.94
N LEU A 203 -12.41 16.13 -13.68
CA LEU A 203 -12.20 14.67 -13.68
C LEU A 203 -11.74 14.20 -12.31
N GLN A 204 -10.84 14.93 -11.68
CA GLN A 204 -10.44 14.69 -10.29
C GLN A 204 -11.51 15.26 -9.37
N LYS A 205 -12.14 14.38 -8.60
CA LYS A 205 -13.28 14.74 -7.75
C LYS A 205 -12.90 15.23 -6.37
N VAL A 206 -11.78 14.80 -5.88
CA VAL A 206 -11.28 15.12 -4.53
C VAL A 206 -9.80 15.47 -4.61
N GLU A 207 -9.45 16.60 -4.00
CA GLU A 207 -8.07 16.97 -3.69
C GLU A 207 -7.87 16.91 -2.20
N VAL A 208 -6.74 16.35 -1.77
CA VAL A 208 -6.28 16.40 -0.39
C VAL A 208 -4.97 17.17 -0.37
N GLN A 209 -4.94 18.26 0.39
CA GLN A 209 -3.75 19.12 0.50
C GLN A 209 -3.16 19.01 1.90
N ASP A 210 -1.83 18.94 2.00
CA ASP A 210 -1.16 19.16 3.27
C ASP A 210 -1.09 20.66 3.57
N MET A 211 -1.64 21.06 4.69
CA MET A 211 -1.53 22.44 5.21
C MET A 211 -0.30 22.58 6.09
N LEU A 212 -0.02 21.56 6.87
CA LEU A 212 1.18 21.38 7.69
C LEU A 212 1.56 19.91 7.63
N SER A 213 2.83 19.61 7.49
CA SER A 213 3.31 18.22 7.65
C SER A 213 4.77 18.18 8.06
N ASP A 214 5.07 17.31 9.01
CA ASP A 214 6.40 17.03 9.54
C ASP A 214 6.63 15.51 9.57
N LEU A 215 7.89 15.11 9.71
CA LEU A 215 8.27 13.72 9.96
C LEU A 215 8.63 13.50 11.42
N ILE A 216 8.25 12.32 11.92
CA ILE A 216 8.63 11.84 13.26
C ILE A 216 9.19 10.43 13.20
N LEU A 217 10.01 10.09 14.18
CA LEU A 217 10.40 8.71 14.52
C LEU A 217 9.72 8.31 15.82
N TYR A 218 9.18 7.09 15.83
CA TYR A 218 8.67 6.44 17.02
C TYR A 218 9.52 5.23 17.37
N ASP A 219 10.14 5.25 18.56
CA ASP A 219 10.84 4.10 19.14
C ASP A 219 9.82 3.22 19.86
N VAL A 220 9.54 2.05 19.30
CA VAL A 220 8.53 1.10 19.83
C VAL A 220 8.94 0.54 21.19
N GLU A 221 10.24 0.36 21.43
CA GLU A 221 10.76 -0.22 22.66
C GLU A 221 10.73 0.78 23.81
N LYS A 222 11.09 2.01 23.54
CA LYS A 222 11.13 3.09 24.55
C LYS A 222 9.80 3.79 24.72
N ASN A 223 8.86 3.63 23.78
CA ASN A 223 7.64 4.40 23.68
C ASN A 223 7.91 5.91 23.60
N GLU A 224 8.86 6.30 22.76
CA GLU A 224 9.32 7.68 22.59
C GLU A 224 9.09 8.17 21.17
N VAL A 225 8.65 9.41 21.03
CA VAL A 225 8.52 10.12 19.77
C VAL A 225 9.60 11.18 19.65
N THR A 226 10.31 11.20 18.52
CA THR A 226 11.30 12.22 18.18
C THR A 226 10.94 12.89 16.87
N ARG A 227 10.88 14.23 16.84
CA ARG A 227 10.71 14.98 15.58
C ARG A 227 11.99 14.88 14.75
N ILE A 228 11.82 14.66 13.45
CA ILE A 228 12.92 14.85 12.49
C ILE A 228 13.03 16.34 12.22
N PRO A 229 14.23 16.93 12.33
CA PRO A 229 14.40 18.36 12.09
C PRO A 229 13.99 18.74 10.67
N GLY A 230 13.08 19.70 10.52
CA GLY A 230 12.59 20.25 9.25
C GLY A 230 12.52 21.78 9.31
N ASP A 231 12.30 22.39 8.14
CA ASP A 231 12.00 23.83 8.03
C ASP A 231 10.48 24.04 8.16
N THR A 232 10.06 25.16 8.74
CA THR A 232 8.65 25.51 8.92
C THR A 232 7.90 25.77 7.61
N ASP A 233 8.63 26.06 6.54
CA ASP A 233 8.07 26.24 5.19
C ASP A 233 8.09 24.97 4.34
N GLU A 234 8.55 23.85 4.89
CA GLU A 234 8.56 22.55 4.20
C GLU A 234 7.36 21.72 4.63
N LEU A 235 6.75 21.05 3.64
CA LEU A 235 5.73 20.03 3.83
C LEU A 235 6.38 18.66 3.61
N GLU A 236 6.68 17.93 4.68
CA GLU A 236 7.39 16.65 4.61
C GLU A 236 6.41 15.47 4.83
N VAL A 237 6.37 14.50 3.89
CA VAL A 237 5.35 13.43 3.90
C VAL A 237 5.87 12.14 3.24
N PHE A 238 5.17 11.02 3.44
CA PHE A 238 5.43 9.71 2.83
C PHE A 238 6.83 9.15 3.10
N PRO A 239 7.23 8.97 4.35
CA PRO A 239 8.53 8.38 4.66
C PRO A 239 8.64 6.94 4.18
N TRP A 240 9.85 6.53 3.75
CA TRP A 240 10.18 5.17 3.39
C TRP A 240 11.66 4.86 3.62
N TRP A 241 11.96 3.75 4.28
CA TRP A 241 13.33 3.34 4.54
C TRP A 241 13.97 2.62 3.35
N SER A 242 15.29 2.82 3.17
CA SER A 242 16.08 1.91 2.33
C SER A 242 16.12 0.51 2.95
N PRO A 243 16.27 -0.56 2.13
CA PRO A 243 16.31 -1.94 2.65
C PRO A 243 17.43 -2.20 3.66
N ASP A 244 18.53 -1.46 3.58
CA ASP A 244 19.66 -1.53 4.52
C ASP A 244 19.46 -0.65 5.78
N GLY A 245 18.38 0.10 5.85
CA GLY A 245 18.04 0.99 6.96
C GLY A 245 18.91 2.24 7.10
N LYS A 246 19.80 2.53 6.15
CA LYS A 246 20.73 3.66 6.24
C LYS A 246 20.19 4.99 5.74
N TYR A 247 19.07 4.96 5.01
CA TYR A 247 18.44 6.16 4.46
C TYR A 247 16.95 6.14 4.68
N LEU A 248 16.42 7.30 5.08
CA LEU A 248 14.99 7.59 5.09
C LEU A 248 14.68 8.47 3.89
N TYR A 249 13.89 7.95 2.94
CA TYR A 249 13.37 8.67 1.79
C TYR A 249 12.01 9.29 2.15
N TYR A 250 11.68 10.43 1.56
CA TYR A 250 10.40 11.10 1.78
C TYR A 250 10.12 12.11 0.67
N ALA A 251 8.89 12.57 0.58
CA ALA A 251 8.52 13.68 -0.28
C ALA A 251 8.54 14.97 0.53
N SER A 252 9.07 16.05 -0.06
CA SER A 252 9.04 17.38 0.53
C SER A 252 8.73 18.45 -0.51
N ALA A 253 7.89 19.42 -0.12
CA ALA A 253 7.54 20.58 -0.91
C ALA A 253 7.76 21.87 -0.10
N ARG A 254 8.51 22.81 -0.66
CA ARG A 254 8.60 24.13 -0.06
C ARG A 254 7.37 24.96 -0.43
N PHE A 255 6.64 25.40 0.59
CA PHE A 255 5.44 26.21 0.43
C PHE A 255 5.48 27.42 1.37
N VAL A 256 6.01 28.54 0.86
CA VAL A 256 6.08 29.81 1.61
C VAL A 256 4.69 30.44 1.66
N ARG A 257 4.16 30.58 2.85
CA ARG A 257 2.87 31.22 3.10
C ARG A 257 2.99 32.73 2.98
N LYS A 258 1.95 33.35 2.44
CA LYS A 258 1.84 34.80 2.27
C LYS A 258 0.99 35.43 3.35
N ASP A 259 0.04 34.67 3.87
CA ASP A 259 -0.89 35.12 4.92
C ASP A 259 -0.47 34.66 6.31
N THR A 260 -1.20 35.16 7.32
CA THR A 260 -1.05 34.70 8.70
C THR A 260 -1.59 33.28 8.90
N ILE A 261 -1.23 32.66 10.02
CA ILE A 261 -1.70 31.31 10.39
C ILE A 261 -3.23 31.21 10.40
N GLU A 262 -3.95 32.31 10.69
CA GLU A 262 -5.42 32.34 10.71
C GLU A 262 -6.05 32.07 9.34
N ASN A 263 -5.33 32.35 8.24
CA ASN A 263 -5.79 32.10 6.86
C ASN A 263 -5.14 30.87 6.22
N LEU A 264 -4.48 30.03 6.99
CA LEU A 264 -3.72 28.87 6.50
C LEU A 264 -4.55 27.94 5.59
N ASP A 265 -5.77 27.62 6.01
CA ASP A 265 -6.66 26.71 5.29
C ASP A 265 -7.04 27.29 3.93
N ASN A 266 -7.43 28.56 3.91
CA ASN A 266 -7.81 29.24 2.67
C ASN A 266 -6.64 29.39 1.71
N GLU A 267 -5.47 29.74 2.19
CA GLU A 267 -4.29 29.92 1.34
C GLU A 267 -3.88 28.61 0.69
N THR A 268 -3.81 27.53 1.44
CA THR A 268 -3.43 26.21 0.92
C THR A 268 -4.46 25.69 -0.08
N ILE A 269 -5.76 25.83 0.19
CA ILE A 269 -6.83 25.45 -0.73
C ILE A 269 -6.75 26.23 -2.05
N LEU A 270 -6.50 27.52 -1.99
CA LEU A 270 -6.44 28.36 -3.20
C LEU A 270 -5.16 28.16 -4.01
N ARG A 271 -4.06 27.80 -3.36
CA ARG A 271 -2.73 27.68 -3.97
C ARG A 271 -2.20 26.25 -4.06
N TYR A 272 -3.03 25.22 -3.85
CA TYR A 272 -2.58 23.82 -3.84
C TYR A 272 -1.82 23.41 -5.10
N LYS A 273 -2.12 24.00 -6.26
CA LYS A 273 -1.41 23.74 -7.53
C LYS A 273 0.06 24.20 -7.53
N GLU A 274 0.41 25.09 -6.60
CA GLU A 274 1.80 25.56 -6.42
C GLU A 274 2.63 24.59 -5.58
N ILE A 275 1.99 23.71 -4.80
CA ILE A 275 2.66 22.70 -3.99
C ILE A 275 3.23 21.64 -4.92
N LYS A 276 4.56 21.55 -5.00
CA LYS A 276 5.27 20.58 -5.84
C LYS A 276 6.27 19.82 -4.98
N TYR A 277 5.98 18.54 -4.80
CA TYR A 277 6.82 17.66 -3.99
C TYR A 277 8.01 17.14 -4.79
N ASN A 278 9.18 17.27 -4.20
CA ASN A 278 10.42 16.62 -4.63
C ASN A 278 10.70 15.41 -3.75
N LEU A 279 11.53 14.48 -4.21
CA LEU A 279 12.01 13.40 -3.37
C LEU A 279 13.34 13.77 -2.73
N PHE A 280 13.39 13.56 -1.42
CA PHE A 280 14.57 13.72 -0.59
C PHE A 280 14.92 12.41 0.10
N ARG A 281 16.12 12.33 0.62
CA ARG A 281 16.54 11.32 1.60
C ARG A 281 17.38 11.94 2.69
N ARG A 282 17.45 11.27 3.82
CA ARG A 282 18.34 11.62 4.93
C ARG A 282 19.10 10.36 5.33
N SER A 283 20.40 10.47 5.61
CA SER A 283 21.15 9.35 6.20
C SER A 283 20.66 9.09 7.62
N PHE A 284 20.75 7.84 8.03
CA PHE A 284 20.43 7.39 9.38
C PHE A 284 21.52 6.49 9.92
N ASP A 285 21.98 6.77 11.15
CA ASP A 285 22.90 5.91 11.89
C ASP A 285 22.13 5.18 13.00
N PRO A 286 21.90 3.85 12.87
CA PRO A 286 21.14 3.08 13.86
C PRO A 286 21.78 3.07 15.25
N ALA A 287 23.10 3.14 15.34
CA ALA A 287 23.81 3.06 16.62
C ALA A 287 23.63 4.33 17.47
N SER A 288 23.72 5.49 16.84
CA SER A 288 23.54 6.79 17.51
C SER A 288 22.12 7.37 17.40
N ARG A 289 21.25 6.75 16.61
CA ARG A 289 19.90 7.22 16.29
C ARG A 289 19.89 8.61 15.62
N ARG A 290 20.98 9.00 14.98
CA ARG A 290 21.11 10.30 14.32
C ARG A 290 20.63 10.25 12.89
N ILE A 291 19.85 11.29 12.54
CA ILE A 291 19.42 11.58 11.17
C ILE A 291 20.28 12.71 10.61
N GLY A 292 20.80 12.53 9.41
CA GLY A 292 21.59 13.52 8.68
C GLY A 292 20.74 14.62 8.03
N PRO A 293 21.40 15.58 7.36
CA PRO A 293 20.71 16.63 6.62
C PRO A 293 19.94 16.05 5.41
N PRO A 294 18.98 16.83 4.86
CA PRO A 294 18.25 16.45 3.65
C PRO A 294 19.17 16.47 2.43
N GLU A 295 19.02 15.45 1.57
CA GLU A 295 19.67 15.33 0.27
C GLU A 295 18.58 15.21 -0.80
N LEU A 296 18.61 16.07 -1.83
CA LEU A 296 17.69 16.00 -2.97
C LEU A 296 17.99 14.75 -3.81
N VAL A 297 16.99 13.93 -4.05
CA VAL A 297 17.07 12.70 -4.87
C VAL A 297 16.49 12.91 -6.27
N PHE A 298 15.32 13.57 -6.33
CA PHE A 298 14.65 13.84 -7.60
C PHE A 298 13.90 15.17 -7.55
N ASP A 299 14.21 16.07 -8.48
CA ASP A 299 13.58 17.38 -8.61
C ASP A 299 12.39 17.32 -9.57
N ALA A 300 11.22 16.98 -9.04
CA ALA A 300 9.98 16.96 -9.80
C ALA A 300 9.43 18.38 -10.04
N ALA A 301 9.69 19.30 -9.11
CA ALA A 301 9.25 20.69 -9.22
C ALA A 301 9.86 21.39 -10.45
N ALA A 302 11.10 21.07 -10.82
CA ALA A 302 11.72 21.55 -12.05
C ALA A 302 10.97 21.09 -13.33
N LEU A 303 10.19 20.02 -13.24
CA LEU A 303 9.31 19.51 -14.30
C LEU A 303 7.87 20.04 -14.19
N GLY A 304 7.58 20.91 -13.23
CA GLY A 304 6.24 21.37 -12.91
C GLY A 304 5.33 20.28 -12.31
N LYS A 305 5.92 19.22 -11.74
CA LYS A 305 5.23 18.04 -11.21
C LYS A 305 5.52 17.81 -9.73
N SER A 306 4.80 16.86 -9.16
CA SER A 306 5.04 16.33 -7.81
C SER A 306 5.47 14.87 -7.89
N ALA A 307 6.47 14.49 -7.10
CA ALA A 307 6.90 13.12 -6.89
C ALA A 307 6.55 12.69 -5.45
N THR A 308 5.74 11.65 -5.30
CA THR A 308 5.23 11.18 -4.01
C THR A 308 5.33 9.67 -3.86
N LEU A 309 5.10 9.17 -2.64
CA LEU A 309 5.03 7.75 -2.32
C LEU A 309 6.30 6.96 -2.76
N PRO A 310 7.50 7.38 -2.35
CA PRO A 310 8.72 6.64 -2.71
C PRO A 310 8.70 5.22 -2.17
N ARG A 311 9.21 4.28 -2.97
CA ARG A 311 9.42 2.88 -2.61
C ARG A 311 10.74 2.41 -3.18
N ILE A 312 11.55 1.76 -2.37
CA ILE A 312 12.81 1.16 -2.80
C ILE A 312 12.59 -0.34 -2.99
N SER A 313 13.10 -0.89 -4.09
CA SER A 313 13.07 -2.33 -4.29
C SER A 313 13.82 -3.08 -3.19
N PRO A 314 13.45 -4.33 -2.84
CA PRO A 314 14.09 -5.07 -1.76
C PRO A 314 15.62 -5.25 -1.94
N ASP A 315 16.10 -5.28 -3.19
CA ASP A 315 17.53 -5.35 -3.53
C ASP A 315 18.23 -3.97 -3.49
N GLY A 316 17.50 -2.89 -3.26
CA GLY A 316 18.02 -1.52 -3.18
C GLY A 316 18.39 -0.87 -4.52
N HIS A 317 18.14 -1.52 -5.67
CA HIS A 317 18.58 -1.04 -6.97
C HIS A 317 17.61 -0.06 -7.65
N TYR A 318 16.33 -0.10 -7.28
CA TYR A 318 15.30 0.70 -7.94
C TYR A 318 14.55 1.56 -6.93
N LEU A 319 14.31 2.81 -7.32
CA LEU A 319 13.40 3.73 -6.66
C LEU A 319 12.16 3.90 -7.53
N MET A 320 11.01 3.49 -7.02
CA MET A 320 9.70 3.71 -7.62
C MET A 320 8.97 4.84 -6.89
N PHE A 321 8.26 5.67 -7.62
CA PHE A 321 7.44 6.75 -7.05
C PHE A 321 6.31 7.15 -8.00
N THR A 322 5.33 7.85 -7.49
CA THR A 322 4.27 8.44 -8.30
C THR A 322 4.72 9.82 -8.79
N LEU A 323 4.56 10.10 -10.08
CA LEU A 323 4.82 11.40 -10.68
C LEU A 323 3.51 11.95 -11.25
N GLY A 324 2.99 13.02 -10.67
CA GLY A 324 1.72 13.65 -11.03
C GLY A 324 1.84 15.16 -11.20
N GLU A 325 0.73 15.81 -11.54
CA GLU A 325 0.65 17.28 -11.58
C GLU A 325 0.54 17.87 -10.18
N PHE A 326 -0.06 17.09 -9.25
CA PHE A 326 -0.29 17.49 -7.86
C PHE A 326 0.27 16.43 -6.90
N GLY A 327 0.44 16.78 -5.66
CA GLY A 327 0.94 15.92 -4.60
C GLY A 327 -0.12 15.08 -3.91
#